data_e71409893ea209ed3729f8074d4f8b14
#
_entry.id   e71409893ea209ed3729f8074d4f8b14
#
_cell.length_a   1.000
_cell.length_b   1.000
_cell.length_c   1.000
_cell.angle_alpha   90.00
_cell.angle_beta   90.00
_cell.angle_gamma   90.00
#
_symmetry.space_group_name_H-M   'P 1'
#
loop_
_entity.id
_entity.type
_entity.pdbx_description
1 polymer ?
#
loop_
_entity_poly.entity_id
_entity_poly.type
_entity_poly.pdbx_seq_one_letter_code
_entity_poly.pdbx_strand_id
1 'polypeptide(L)'
;MRRNAAGFTLVELLVCMAIVALLALQASPGIAQWRARKEADALMRGLLGAVDMARAHAVAENVMVTFCRSDNGSACRGNWRDGSILFTDANADRIINGDDRVLFRLPPIKPDGRLEFRSFQNRQYLQLTSRGFTNYQNGNFTYCPANGDARLARQVIISLSGRARLARDTDADGIVEDSQGKPVSCD
;
A
#
# COMPACT_ATOMS: atom_id res chain seq x y z
N MET A 1 -37.29 -18.60 46.82
CA MET A 1 -36.29 -19.57 46.37
C MET A 1 -34.93 -18.89 46.29
N ARG A 2 -34.00 -19.22 47.21
CA ARG A 2 -32.59 -18.71 47.14
C ARG A 2 -31.84 -19.61 46.16
N ARG A 3 -31.38 -19.05 45.06
CA ARG A 3 -30.45 -19.70 44.14
C ARG A 3 -29.09 -19.77 44.84
N ASN A 4 -28.62 -20.97 45.15
CA ASN A 4 -27.25 -21.16 45.62
C ASN A 4 -26.32 -20.78 44.49
N ALA A 5 -25.56 -19.69 44.65
CA ALA A 5 -24.47 -19.34 43.75
C ALA A 5 -23.29 -20.30 44.08
N ALA A 6 -23.05 -21.27 43.20
CA ALA A 6 -21.86 -22.10 43.27
C ALA A 6 -20.67 -21.23 42.87
N GLY A 7 -19.70 -21.05 43.76
CA GLY A 7 -18.45 -20.35 43.49
C GLY A 7 -17.46 -21.27 42.79
N PHE A 8 -16.60 -20.70 41.95
CA PHE A 8 -15.47 -21.41 41.33
C PHE A 8 -14.42 -21.79 42.36
N THR A 9 -13.85 -22.96 42.22
CA THR A 9 -12.70 -23.36 43.04
C THR A 9 -11.40 -22.72 42.52
N LEU A 10 -10.44 -22.51 43.43
CA LEU A 10 -9.13 -21.96 43.09
C LEU A 10 -8.38 -22.84 42.05
N VAL A 11 -8.55 -24.15 42.14
CA VAL A 11 -7.97 -25.13 41.22
C VAL A 11 -8.58 -25.01 39.83
N GLU A 12 -9.88 -24.83 39.72
CA GLU A 12 -10.59 -24.63 38.46
C GLU A 12 -10.11 -23.35 37.73
N LEU A 13 -9.92 -22.25 38.50
CA LEU A 13 -9.36 -21.02 37.97
C LEU A 13 -7.93 -21.21 37.43
N LEU A 14 -7.07 -21.93 38.20
CA LEU A 14 -5.71 -22.21 37.78
C LEU A 14 -5.64 -23.05 36.50
N VAL A 15 -6.47 -24.07 36.39
CA VAL A 15 -6.56 -24.92 35.18
C VAL A 15 -7.03 -24.11 34.00
N CYS A 16 -8.07 -23.29 34.16
CA CYS A 16 -8.54 -22.40 33.08
C CYS A 16 -7.44 -21.42 32.61
N MET A 17 -6.71 -20.80 33.53
CA MET A 17 -5.61 -19.90 33.20
C MET A 17 -4.47 -20.61 32.48
N ALA A 18 -4.14 -21.84 32.87
CA ALA A 18 -3.12 -22.64 32.19
C ALA A 18 -3.53 -22.99 30.75
N ILE A 19 -4.78 -23.38 30.52
CA ILE A 19 -5.30 -23.68 29.18
C ILE A 19 -5.30 -22.42 28.31
N VAL A 20 -5.77 -21.28 28.83
CA VAL A 20 -5.77 -20.00 28.09
C VAL A 20 -4.34 -19.58 27.72
N ALA A 21 -3.40 -19.73 28.63
CA ALA A 21 -1.98 -19.42 28.37
C ALA A 21 -1.41 -20.29 27.24
N LEU A 22 -1.66 -21.59 27.26
CA LEU A 22 -1.23 -22.51 26.18
C LEU A 22 -1.84 -22.17 24.83
N LEU A 23 -3.13 -21.85 24.78
CA LEU A 23 -3.81 -21.43 23.54
C LEU A 23 -3.29 -20.08 23.01
N ALA A 24 -3.01 -19.13 23.89
CA ALA A 24 -2.47 -17.82 23.52
C ALA A 24 -1.09 -17.91 22.90
N LEU A 25 -0.22 -18.81 23.40
CA LEU A 25 1.11 -19.05 22.84
C LEU A 25 1.05 -19.58 21.39
N GLN A 26 0.07 -20.43 21.07
CA GLN A 26 -0.08 -20.98 19.73
C GLN A 26 -0.73 -19.99 18.73
N ALA A 27 -1.58 -19.09 19.19
CA ALA A 27 -2.27 -18.12 18.36
C ALA A 27 -1.35 -16.94 17.93
N SER A 28 -0.31 -16.62 18.69
CA SER A 28 0.55 -15.43 18.52
C SER A 28 1.17 -15.30 17.10
N PRO A 29 1.83 -16.33 16.51
CA PRO A 29 2.46 -16.20 15.19
C PRO A 29 1.45 -15.96 14.06
N GLY A 30 0.27 -16.56 14.14
CA GLY A 30 -0.80 -16.37 13.14
C GLY A 30 -1.32 -14.93 13.12
N ILE A 31 -1.44 -14.31 14.28
CA ILE A 31 -1.91 -12.93 14.42
C ILE A 31 -0.89 -11.95 13.83
N ALA A 32 0.41 -12.16 14.06
CA ALA A 32 1.47 -11.32 13.52
C ALA A 32 1.48 -11.33 11.98
N GLN A 33 1.38 -12.51 11.38
CA GLN A 33 1.30 -12.68 9.92
C GLN A 33 0.04 -12.04 9.33
N TRP A 34 -1.10 -12.22 10.00
CA TRP A 34 -2.35 -11.61 9.59
C TRP A 34 -2.27 -10.08 9.60
N ARG A 35 -1.69 -9.47 10.67
CA ARG A 35 -1.44 -8.01 10.74
C ARG A 35 -0.56 -7.53 9.60
N ALA A 36 0.57 -8.19 9.35
CA ALA A 36 1.48 -7.82 8.27
C ALA A 36 0.79 -7.82 6.90
N ARG A 37 -0.05 -8.83 6.61
CA ARG A 37 -0.87 -8.87 5.39
C ARG A 37 -1.83 -7.69 5.31
N LYS A 38 -2.55 -7.38 6.40
CA LYS A 38 -3.51 -6.27 6.43
C LYS A 38 -2.84 -4.91 6.26
N GLU A 39 -1.66 -4.71 6.83
CA GLU A 39 -0.87 -3.48 6.66
C GLU A 39 -0.39 -3.31 5.22
N ALA A 40 0.12 -4.36 4.59
CA ALA A 40 0.49 -4.36 3.18
C ALA A 40 -0.71 -4.10 2.26
N ASP A 41 -1.85 -4.74 2.52
CA ASP A 41 -3.08 -4.54 1.77
C ASP A 41 -3.61 -3.10 1.92
N ALA A 42 -3.52 -2.51 3.11
CA ALA A 42 -3.94 -1.13 3.37
C ALA A 42 -3.05 -0.13 2.63
N LEU A 43 -1.72 -0.34 2.63
CA LEU A 43 -0.77 0.46 1.89
C LEU A 43 -1.11 0.47 0.39
N MET A 44 -1.31 -0.71 -0.20
CA MET A 44 -1.61 -0.81 -1.63
C MET A 44 -2.96 -0.19 -2.00
N ARG A 45 -3.97 -0.31 -1.14
CA ARG A 45 -5.25 0.39 -1.35
C ARG A 45 -5.09 1.91 -1.26
N GLY A 46 -4.24 2.40 -0.38
CA GLY A 46 -3.91 3.82 -0.30
C GLY A 46 -3.26 4.35 -1.58
N LEU A 47 -2.29 3.60 -2.12
CA LEU A 47 -1.64 3.94 -3.40
C LEU A 47 -2.61 3.86 -4.59
N LEU A 48 -3.45 2.81 -4.63
CA LEU A 48 -4.51 2.69 -5.64
C LEU A 48 -5.44 3.90 -5.62
N GLY A 49 -5.93 4.26 -4.43
CA GLY A 49 -6.78 5.44 -4.25
C GLY A 49 -6.10 6.75 -4.63
N ALA A 50 -4.78 6.89 -4.38
CA ALA A 50 -4.02 8.07 -4.80
C ALA A 50 -3.93 8.18 -6.33
N VAL A 51 -3.71 7.07 -7.04
CA VAL A 51 -3.69 7.05 -8.51
C VAL A 51 -5.07 7.35 -9.10
N ASP A 52 -6.13 6.79 -8.52
CA ASP A 52 -7.51 7.05 -8.95
C ASP A 52 -7.90 8.52 -8.71
N MET A 53 -7.51 9.08 -7.55
CA MET A 53 -7.69 10.50 -7.25
C MET A 53 -6.92 11.39 -8.22
N ALA A 54 -5.66 11.06 -8.51
CA ALA A 54 -4.84 11.78 -9.48
C ALA A 54 -5.51 11.84 -10.84
N ARG A 55 -6.02 10.70 -11.30
CA ARG A 55 -6.72 10.58 -12.57
C ARG A 55 -8.02 11.39 -12.59
N ALA A 56 -8.80 11.32 -11.51
CA ALA A 56 -10.05 12.05 -11.40
C ALA A 56 -9.82 13.57 -11.45
N HIS A 57 -8.84 14.09 -10.69
CA HIS A 57 -8.50 15.51 -10.73
C HIS A 57 -7.94 15.95 -12.09
N ALA A 58 -7.07 15.15 -12.70
CA ALA A 58 -6.50 15.46 -14.00
C ALA A 58 -7.59 15.67 -15.07
N VAL A 59 -8.59 14.78 -15.08
CA VAL A 59 -9.72 14.85 -16.02
C VAL A 59 -10.70 15.97 -15.67
N ALA A 60 -11.06 16.10 -14.38
CA ALA A 60 -12.06 17.07 -13.94
C ALA A 60 -11.61 18.51 -14.12
N GLU A 61 -10.34 18.79 -13.87
CA GLU A 61 -9.76 20.13 -13.93
C GLU A 61 -9.04 20.41 -15.25
N ASN A 62 -9.01 19.43 -16.17
CA ASN A 62 -8.31 19.51 -17.45
C ASN A 62 -6.83 19.93 -17.32
N VAL A 63 -6.14 19.41 -16.31
CA VAL A 63 -4.76 19.75 -15.99
C VAL A 63 -3.91 18.48 -15.83
N MET A 64 -2.60 18.58 -16.04
CA MET A 64 -1.69 17.50 -15.64
C MET A 64 -1.64 17.39 -14.12
N VAL A 65 -1.60 16.16 -13.60
CA VAL A 65 -1.43 15.88 -12.18
C VAL A 65 -0.22 15.00 -11.98
N THR A 66 0.67 15.40 -11.10
CA THR A 66 1.90 14.66 -10.76
C THR A 66 1.77 13.99 -9.40
N PHE A 67 2.08 12.70 -9.36
CA PHE A 67 2.23 11.90 -8.16
C PHE A 67 3.68 11.47 -8.03
N CYS A 68 4.37 11.88 -6.98
CA CYS A 68 5.77 11.58 -6.78
C CYS A 68 6.11 11.29 -5.31
N ARG A 69 7.26 10.64 -5.10
CA ARG A 69 7.85 10.46 -3.77
C ARG A 69 8.18 11.80 -3.12
N SER A 70 7.98 11.92 -1.81
CA SER A 70 8.28 13.15 -1.08
C SER A 70 8.53 12.86 0.39
N ASP A 71 9.69 13.26 0.88
CA ASP A 71 10.10 13.15 2.28
C ASP A 71 9.64 14.34 3.14
N ASN A 72 9.25 15.44 2.51
CA ASN A 72 8.88 16.70 3.20
C ASN A 72 7.45 17.18 2.86
N GLY A 73 6.74 16.47 1.97
CA GLY A 73 5.38 16.82 1.56
C GLY A 73 5.26 18.08 0.69
N SER A 74 6.38 18.62 0.15
CA SER A 74 6.38 19.87 -0.62
C SER A 74 7.23 19.80 -1.91
N ALA A 75 7.99 18.75 -2.13
CA ALA A 75 8.82 18.57 -3.32
C ALA A 75 8.98 17.11 -3.68
N CYS A 76 9.19 16.81 -4.98
CA CYS A 76 9.46 15.48 -5.49
C CYS A 76 10.90 15.04 -5.19
N ARG A 77 11.13 14.47 -4.01
CA ARG A 77 12.45 13.97 -3.55
C ARG A 77 12.32 12.85 -2.53
N GLY A 78 13.44 12.29 -2.04
CA GLY A 78 13.46 11.20 -1.07
C GLY A 78 13.11 9.84 -1.68
N ASN A 79 12.53 8.95 -0.91
CA ASN A 79 12.11 7.62 -1.32
C ASN A 79 10.58 7.47 -1.20
N TRP A 80 10.00 6.52 -1.93
CA TRP A 80 8.56 6.22 -1.82
C TRP A 80 8.15 5.76 -0.42
N ARG A 81 9.08 5.20 0.34
CA ARG A 81 8.88 4.81 1.73
C ARG A 81 8.66 6.01 2.66
N ASP A 82 9.31 7.14 2.37
CA ASP A 82 9.31 8.33 3.24
C ASP A 82 8.06 9.18 3.07
N GLY A 83 7.21 8.82 2.11
CA GLY A 83 5.96 9.47 1.78
C GLY A 83 5.87 9.86 0.32
N SER A 84 4.73 10.42 -0.06
CA SER A 84 4.49 10.89 -1.42
C SER A 84 3.47 12.03 -1.46
N ILE A 85 3.51 12.80 -2.54
CA ILE A 85 2.61 13.93 -2.79
C ILE A 85 1.93 13.81 -4.14
N LEU A 86 0.72 14.31 -4.19
CA LEU A 86 -0.10 14.46 -5.37
C LEU A 86 -0.41 15.94 -5.54
N PHE A 87 -0.14 16.52 -6.71
CA PHE A 87 -0.38 17.94 -6.97
C PHE A 87 -0.73 18.20 -8.44
N THR A 88 -1.41 19.32 -8.71
CA THR A 88 -1.60 19.82 -10.06
C THR A 88 -0.27 20.33 -10.59
N ASP A 89 0.05 20.05 -11.84
CA ASP A 89 1.37 20.30 -12.46
C ASP A 89 1.11 20.72 -13.92
N ALA A 90 0.61 21.94 -14.08
CA ALA A 90 0.09 22.42 -15.37
C ALA A 90 1.15 22.47 -16.46
N ASN A 91 2.40 22.77 -16.11
CA ASN A 91 3.53 22.85 -17.03
C ASN A 91 4.34 21.54 -17.12
N ALA A 92 3.96 20.51 -16.35
CA ALA A 92 4.58 19.18 -16.31
C ALA A 92 6.05 19.18 -15.88
N ASP A 93 6.50 20.17 -15.10
CA ASP A 93 7.89 20.30 -14.65
C ASP A 93 8.20 19.55 -13.35
N ARG A 94 7.18 19.04 -12.66
CA ARG A 94 7.25 18.29 -11.37
C ARG A 94 7.70 19.16 -10.21
N ILE A 95 7.52 20.44 -10.33
CA ILE A 95 7.81 21.43 -9.29
C ILE A 95 6.50 22.11 -8.92
N ILE A 96 6.19 22.20 -7.63
CA ILE A 96 5.01 22.92 -7.16
C ILE A 96 5.30 24.41 -7.28
N ASN A 97 4.76 25.07 -8.30
CA ASN A 97 4.96 26.49 -8.57
C ASN A 97 3.70 27.12 -9.19
N GLY A 98 3.72 28.44 -9.37
CA GLY A 98 2.59 29.17 -9.97
C GLY A 98 1.26 28.86 -9.25
N ASP A 99 0.29 28.40 -10.04
CA ASP A 99 -1.06 28.05 -9.55
C ASP A 99 -1.19 26.57 -9.14
N ASP A 100 -0.07 25.82 -9.10
CA ASP A 100 -0.07 24.44 -8.68
C ASP A 100 -0.46 24.30 -7.21
N ARG A 101 -1.24 23.25 -6.92
CA ARG A 101 -1.69 23.00 -5.56
C ARG A 101 -1.55 21.53 -5.18
N VAL A 102 -1.14 21.28 -3.96
CA VAL A 102 -1.06 19.93 -3.41
C VAL A 102 -2.48 19.44 -3.12
N LEU A 103 -2.85 18.35 -3.80
CA LEU A 103 -4.16 17.72 -3.67
C LEU A 103 -4.19 16.71 -2.51
N PHE A 104 -3.08 15.97 -2.34
CA PHE A 104 -3.01 14.95 -1.32
C PHE A 104 -1.56 14.67 -0.89
N ARG A 105 -1.40 14.25 0.37
CA ARG A 105 -0.12 13.78 0.92
C ARG A 105 -0.31 12.41 1.54
N LEU A 106 0.49 11.44 1.11
CA LEU A 106 0.59 10.17 1.80
C LEU A 106 1.74 10.25 2.81
N PRO A 107 1.48 9.83 4.06
CA PRO A 107 2.52 9.78 5.07
C PRO A 107 3.56 8.68 4.76
N PRO A 108 4.70 8.66 5.47
CA PRO A 108 5.62 7.54 5.43
C PRO A 108 4.91 6.21 5.67
N ILE A 109 5.34 5.17 4.96
CA ILE A 109 4.71 3.85 5.10
C ILE A 109 5.01 3.24 6.47
N LYS A 110 4.00 2.66 7.09
CA LYS A 110 4.12 2.03 8.42
C LYS A 110 4.75 0.64 8.37
N PRO A 111 4.38 -0.24 7.41
CA PRO A 111 4.95 -1.57 7.37
C PRO A 111 6.46 -1.51 7.10
N ASP A 112 7.22 -2.29 7.86
CA ASP A 112 8.64 -2.46 7.55
C ASP A 112 8.81 -3.16 6.22
N GLY A 113 9.64 -2.56 5.34
CA GLY A 113 9.85 -3.10 4.02
C GLY A 113 10.28 -2.04 3.01
N ARG A 114 10.28 -2.44 1.76
CA ARG A 114 10.67 -1.63 0.61
C ARG A 114 9.43 -1.35 -0.24
N LEU A 115 9.24 -0.10 -0.61
CA LEU A 115 8.26 0.32 -1.61
C LEU A 115 8.99 0.89 -2.81
N GLU A 116 8.78 0.29 -3.97
CA GLU A 116 9.40 0.70 -5.22
C GLU A 116 8.34 1.05 -6.27
N PHE A 117 8.63 2.06 -7.06
CA PHE A 117 7.89 2.35 -8.28
C PHE A 117 8.77 2.03 -9.49
N ARG A 118 8.34 1.07 -10.29
CA ARG A 118 8.99 0.71 -11.56
C ARG A 118 8.11 1.17 -12.70
N SER A 119 8.62 2.07 -13.51
CA SER A 119 7.94 2.59 -14.70
C SER A 119 8.85 2.56 -15.92
N PHE A 120 8.28 2.88 -17.08
CA PHE A 120 9.05 3.05 -18.29
C PHE A 120 10.20 4.06 -18.07
N GLN A 121 11.42 3.69 -18.47
CA GLN A 121 12.67 4.45 -18.23
C GLN A 121 12.99 4.67 -16.73
N ASN A 122 12.49 3.83 -15.83
CA ASN A 122 12.71 3.93 -14.39
C ASN A 122 12.42 5.32 -13.79
N ARG A 123 11.43 6.01 -14.32
CA ARG A 123 10.99 7.32 -13.82
C ARG A 123 10.37 7.16 -12.44
N GLN A 124 10.77 8.01 -11.49
CA GLN A 124 10.34 7.94 -10.09
C GLN A 124 9.16 8.87 -9.77
N TYR A 125 8.28 9.08 -10.75
CA TYR A 125 7.06 9.86 -10.67
C TYR A 125 6.03 9.32 -11.64
N LEU A 126 4.77 9.57 -11.38
CA LEU A 126 3.64 9.27 -12.25
C LEU A 126 2.93 10.58 -12.61
N GLN A 127 2.80 10.87 -13.88
CA GLN A 127 2.01 11.99 -14.38
C GLN A 127 0.75 11.48 -15.09
N LEU A 128 -0.39 12.07 -14.77
CA LEU A 128 -1.66 11.78 -15.40
C LEU A 128 -2.12 13.00 -16.19
N THR A 129 -2.34 12.79 -17.47
CA THR A 129 -2.76 13.84 -18.39
C THR A 129 -4.23 14.22 -18.18
N SER A 130 -4.66 15.37 -18.68
CA SER A 130 -6.05 15.80 -18.68
C SER A 130 -7.02 14.83 -19.36
N ARG A 131 -6.53 13.89 -20.17
CA ARG A 131 -7.34 12.79 -20.75
C ARG A 131 -7.39 11.55 -19.85
N GLY A 132 -6.74 11.57 -18.69
CA GLY A 132 -6.68 10.45 -17.75
C GLY A 132 -5.71 9.33 -18.13
N PHE A 133 -4.80 9.54 -19.09
CA PHE A 133 -3.73 8.62 -19.47
C PHE A 133 -2.46 8.92 -18.67
N THR A 134 -1.61 7.91 -18.46
CA THR A 134 -0.26 8.18 -17.96
C THR A 134 0.57 8.89 -19.04
N ASN A 135 1.47 9.77 -18.63
CA ASN A 135 2.42 10.42 -19.55
C ASN A 135 3.66 9.52 -19.74
N TYR A 136 3.43 8.32 -20.30
CA TYR A 136 4.44 7.26 -20.51
C TYR A 136 5.09 6.66 -19.26
N GLN A 137 4.49 6.82 -18.06
CA GLN A 137 4.99 6.21 -16.81
C GLN A 137 4.09 5.05 -16.35
N ASN A 138 3.51 4.29 -17.28
CA ASN A 138 2.88 3.02 -16.90
C ASN A 138 3.91 2.09 -16.25
N GLY A 139 3.46 1.31 -15.27
CA GLY A 139 4.35 0.48 -14.46
C GLY A 139 3.66 -0.10 -13.24
N ASN A 140 4.39 -0.23 -12.16
CA ASN A 140 3.84 -0.79 -10.94
C ASN A 140 4.49 -0.22 -9.68
N PHE A 141 3.70 -0.17 -8.59
CA PHE A 141 4.22 -0.05 -7.24
C PHE A 141 4.31 -1.45 -6.64
N THR A 142 5.49 -1.82 -6.15
CA THR A 142 5.71 -3.10 -5.49
C THR A 142 6.16 -2.85 -4.05
N TYR A 143 5.44 -3.43 -3.11
CA TYR A 143 5.84 -3.50 -1.71
C TYR A 143 6.43 -4.87 -1.43
N CYS A 144 7.59 -4.88 -0.80
CA CYS A 144 8.26 -6.05 -0.28
C CYS A 144 8.52 -5.87 1.22
N PRO A 145 8.14 -6.85 2.07
CA PRO A 145 8.43 -6.79 3.50
C PRO A 145 9.92 -6.92 3.77
N ALA A 146 10.37 -6.45 4.95
CA ALA A 146 11.78 -6.47 5.33
C ALA A 146 12.40 -7.88 5.39
N ASN A 147 11.58 -8.90 5.67
CA ASN A 147 12.03 -10.30 5.71
C ASN A 147 12.08 -10.98 4.33
N GLY A 148 11.70 -10.27 3.24
CA GLY A 148 11.70 -10.79 1.89
C GLY A 148 10.61 -11.84 1.59
N ASP A 149 9.63 -12.06 2.48
CA ASP A 149 8.56 -13.05 2.27
C ASP A 149 7.65 -12.62 1.11
N ALA A 150 7.79 -13.27 -0.04
CA ALA A 150 7.01 -12.99 -1.26
C ALA A 150 5.49 -13.14 -1.05
N ARG A 151 5.04 -13.96 -0.08
CA ARG A 151 3.62 -14.11 0.25
C ARG A 151 3.01 -12.87 0.87
N LEU A 152 3.84 -11.98 1.40
CA LEU A 152 3.45 -10.67 1.92
C LEU A 152 3.68 -9.55 0.91
N ALA A 153 4.35 -9.84 -0.22
CA ALA A 153 4.52 -8.87 -1.30
C ALA A 153 3.16 -8.48 -1.88
N ARG A 154 3.04 -7.22 -2.25
CA ARG A 154 1.83 -6.67 -2.87
C ARG A 154 2.22 -5.73 -3.99
N GLN A 155 1.36 -5.66 -5.01
CA GLN A 155 1.63 -4.82 -6.16
C GLN A 155 0.38 -4.09 -6.64
N VAL A 156 0.55 -2.82 -7.03
CA VAL A 156 -0.42 -2.04 -7.81
C VAL A 156 0.13 -1.90 -9.22
N ILE A 157 -0.63 -2.34 -10.20
CA ILE A 157 -0.29 -2.27 -11.63
C ILE A 157 -1.02 -1.09 -12.25
N ILE A 158 -0.28 -0.25 -12.98
CA ILE A 158 -0.79 0.96 -13.64
C ILE A 158 -0.62 0.81 -15.14
N SER A 159 -1.71 0.84 -15.87
CA SER A 159 -1.72 0.76 -17.33
C SER A 159 -1.47 2.13 -17.98
N LEU A 160 -1.13 2.15 -19.25
CA LEU A 160 -0.98 3.40 -20.04
C LEU A 160 -2.27 4.24 -20.03
N SER A 161 -3.44 3.60 -19.97
CA SER A 161 -4.74 4.30 -19.87
C SER A 161 -4.99 4.96 -18.50
N GLY A 162 -4.01 4.98 -17.60
CA GLY A 162 -4.11 5.57 -16.26
C GLY A 162 -4.97 4.76 -15.28
N ARG A 163 -5.39 3.54 -15.66
CA ARG A 163 -6.14 2.65 -14.75
C ARG A 163 -5.16 1.91 -13.87
N ALA A 164 -5.43 1.92 -12.58
CA ALA A 164 -4.71 1.14 -11.60
C ALA A 164 -5.53 -0.07 -11.14
N ARG A 165 -4.85 -1.15 -10.78
CA ARG A 165 -5.45 -2.34 -10.18
C ARG A 165 -4.48 -3.00 -9.21
N LEU A 166 -5.01 -3.71 -8.22
CA LEU A 166 -4.20 -4.59 -7.39
C LEU A 166 -3.81 -5.84 -8.18
N ALA A 167 -2.59 -6.30 -8.01
CA ALA A 167 -2.16 -7.63 -8.39
C ALA A 167 -2.96 -8.68 -7.60
N ARG A 168 -3.16 -9.84 -8.18
CA ARG A 168 -3.95 -10.93 -7.59
C ARG A 168 -3.13 -12.21 -7.65
N ASP A 169 -3.33 -13.07 -6.67
CA ASP A 169 -2.89 -14.46 -6.69
C ASP A 169 -3.90 -15.24 -7.54
N THR A 170 -3.48 -15.71 -8.70
CA THR A 170 -4.36 -16.36 -9.69
C THR A 170 -4.22 -17.87 -9.72
N ASP A 171 -3.12 -18.42 -9.18
CA ASP A 171 -2.86 -19.86 -9.09
C ASP A 171 -3.00 -20.42 -7.66
N ALA A 172 -3.28 -19.54 -6.69
CA ALA A 172 -3.51 -19.84 -5.28
C ALA A 172 -2.27 -20.40 -4.55
N ASP A 173 -1.06 -20.00 -4.97
CA ASP A 173 0.19 -20.34 -4.28
C ASP A 173 0.51 -19.41 -3.09
N GLY A 174 -0.27 -18.34 -2.94
CA GLY A 174 -0.15 -17.32 -1.88
C GLY A 174 0.71 -16.12 -2.28
N ILE A 175 1.23 -16.07 -3.50
CA ILE A 175 1.99 -14.95 -4.06
C ILE A 175 1.14 -14.28 -5.15
N VAL A 176 1.18 -12.96 -5.23
CA VAL A 176 0.46 -12.23 -6.28
C VAL A 176 1.27 -12.18 -7.57
N GLU A 177 0.61 -12.21 -8.74
CA GLU A 177 1.27 -12.10 -10.04
C GLU A 177 1.31 -10.67 -10.55
N ASP A 178 2.40 -10.38 -11.26
CA ASP A 178 2.60 -9.12 -11.98
C ASP A 178 1.69 -8.97 -13.21
N SER A 179 1.93 -7.93 -14.02
CA SER A 179 1.18 -7.70 -15.26
C SER A 179 1.41 -8.76 -16.36
N GLN A 180 2.43 -9.59 -16.22
CA GLN A 180 2.79 -10.65 -17.17
C GLN A 180 2.39 -12.04 -16.67
N GLY A 181 1.75 -12.15 -15.51
CA GLY A 181 1.38 -13.42 -14.88
C GLY A 181 2.55 -14.12 -14.19
N LYS A 182 3.62 -13.40 -13.84
CA LYS A 182 4.75 -13.97 -13.10
C LYS A 182 4.61 -13.63 -11.61
N PRO A 183 5.00 -14.56 -10.72
CA PRO A 183 5.03 -14.28 -9.28
C PRO A 183 5.87 -13.04 -8.97
N VAL A 184 5.37 -12.18 -8.09
CA VAL A 184 6.12 -10.99 -7.63
C VAL A 184 7.27 -11.45 -6.76
N SER A 185 8.50 -11.07 -7.15
CA SER A 185 9.73 -11.32 -6.39
C SER A 185 10.10 -10.10 -5.54
N CYS A 186 10.77 -10.38 -4.41
CA CYS A 186 11.31 -9.39 -3.47
C CYS A 186 12.84 -9.33 -3.47
N ASP A 187 13.49 -9.89 -4.48
CA ASP A 187 14.95 -9.92 -4.65
C ASP A 187 15.51 -8.55 -5.08
#